data_58fb7c1d3d36106d611cf756c09778aa
#
_entry.id   58fb7c1d3d36106d611cf756c09778aa
#
_cell.length_a   1.000
_cell.length_b   1.000
_cell.length_c   1.000
_cell.angle_alpha   90.00
_cell.angle_beta   90.00
_cell.angle_gamma   90.00
#
_symmetry.space_group_name_H-M   'P 1'
#
loop_
_entity.id
_entity.type
_entity.pdbx_description
1 polymer ?
#
loop_
_entity_poly.entity_id
_entity_poly.type
_entity_poly.pdbx_seq_one_letter_code
_entity_poly.pdbx_strand_id
1 'polypeptide(L)'
;MSAIVLSLTKYSDTGSIVHLYTAEHGRVQYAVYGNKYNGVLRPLSIIEFTSIKRNNAPSQMGTLSSASLLYTPQRLTIEVPRQCIAMFIAEILNNTLRHPMSDKPLYEWLCHVIRLLDQEEDIYNLHLQFLMDYATFLGIGIDDTEHPKWFSAPANRQERQQRLRELCSYYEEHIEDFRIPKSLEVLIEVFD
;
A
#
# COMPACT_ATOMS: atom_id res chain seq x y z
N MET A 1 5.89 1.20 18.39
CA MET A 1 5.82 2.04 17.18
C MET A 1 4.68 1.54 16.31
N SER A 2 3.96 2.43 15.65
CA SER A 2 2.90 2.05 14.71
C SER A 2 3.41 2.06 13.26
N ALA A 3 2.87 1.17 12.42
CA ALA A 3 3.24 1.07 11.02
C ALA A 3 2.12 0.50 10.15
N ILE A 4 2.20 0.79 8.85
CA ILE A 4 1.46 0.13 7.78
C ILE A 4 2.38 -0.90 7.12
N VAL A 5 1.92 -2.14 6.96
CA VAL A 5 2.65 -3.20 6.25
C VAL A 5 2.55 -2.95 4.75
N LEU A 6 3.68 -2.74 4.09
CA LEU A 6 3.75 -2.60 2.63
C LEU A 6 3.89 -3.95 1.95
N SER A 7 4.84 -4.77 2.42
CA SER A 7 5.07 -6.11 1.87
C SER A 7 5.84 -7.01 2.83
N LEU A 8 5.70 -8.31 2.61
CA LEU A 8 6.47 -9.36 3.27
C LEU A 8 7.13 -10.22 2.18
N THR A 9 8.45 -10.18 2.09
CA THR A 9 9.21 -10.91 1.07
C THR A 9 10.02 -12.04 1.71
N LYS A 10 9.76 -13.26 1.29
CA LYS A 10 10.50 -14.44 1.74
C LYS A 10 11.88 -14.47 1.07
N TYR A 11 12.96 -14.64 1.83
CA TYR A 11 14.32 -14.76 1.32
C TYR A 11 15.00 -16.12 1.68
N SER A 12 14.43 -16.86 2.62
CA SER A 12 14.87 -18.22 2.97
C SER A 12 13.69 -19.05 3.48
N ASP A 13 13.92 -20.33 3.80
CA ASP A 13 12.87 -21.21 4.32
C ASP A 13 12.25 -20.71 5.63
N THR A 14 13.05 -20.05 6.46
CA THR A 14 12.63 -19.57 7.77
C THR A 14 12.68 -18.05 7.92
N GLY A 15 13.16 -17.32 6.90
CA GLY A 15 13.39 -15.88 6.96
C GLY A 15 12.60 -15.09 5.94
N SER A 16 12.03 -13.97 6.37
CA SER A 16 11.36 -12.99 5.53
C SER A 16 11.83 -11.58 5.88
N ILE A 17 11.68 -10.64 4.95
CA ILE A 17 11.86 -9.22 5.18
C ILE A 17 10.48 -8.57 5.11
N VAL A 18 10.11 -7.86 6.17
CA VAL A 18 8.92 -7.01 6.17
C VAL A 18 9.31 -5.58 5.85
N HIS A 19 8.60 -4.97 4.91
CA HIS A 19 8.67 -3.55 4.61
C HIS A 19 7.49 -2.86 5.26
N LEU A 20 7.78 -1.84 6.06
CA LEU A 20 6.81 -1.08 6.85
C LEU A 20 6.90 0.40 6.49
N TYR A 21 5.79 1.11 6.59
CA TYR A 21 5.75 2.57 6.53
C TYR A 21 5.28 3.12 7.87
N THR A 22 6.06 4.02 8.46
CA THR A 22 5.82 4.64 9.76
C THR A 22 5.72 6.16 9.63
N ALA A 23 4.99 6.81 10.54
CA ALA A 23 4.87 8.27 10.57
C ALA A 23 6.21 8.96 10.89
N GLU A 24 7.03 8.34 11.75
CA GLU A 24 8.25 8.95 12.27
C GLU A 24 9.47 8.73 11.39
N HIS A 25 9.55 7.58 10.70
CA HIS A 25 10.76 7.17 9.99
C HIS A 25 10.52 6.87 8.50
N GLY A 26 9.27 7.06 8.01
CA GLY A 26 8.90 6.67 6.65
C GLY A 26 9.06 5.17 6.44
N ARG A 27 9.67 4.78 5.31
CA ARG A 27 9.91 3.37 4.98
C ARG A 27 11.03 2.78 5.82
N VAL A 28 10.74 1.67 6.49
CA VAL A 28 11.69 0.87 7.28
C VAL A 28 11.55 -0.62 6.92
N GLN A 29 12.59 -1.40 7.20
CA GLN A 29 12.57 -2.83 6.93
C GLN A 29 13.18 -3.61 8.10
N TYR A 30 12.61 -4.80 8.36
CA TYR A 30 13.05 -5.68 9.43
C TYR A 30 13.06 -7.14 8.99
N ALA A 31 14.03 -7.90 9.49
CA ALA A 31 14.01 -9.35 9.36
C ALA A 31 12.92 -9.95 10.25
N VAL A 32 12.23 -10.96 9.73
CA VAL A 32 11.19 -11.73 10.43
C VAL A 32 11.53 -13.22 10.29
N TYR A 33 11.47 -13.96 11.39
CA TYR A 33 11.78 -15.39 11.41
C TYR A 33 10.56 -16.22 11.80
N GLY A 34 10.39 -17.34 11.09
CA GLY A 34 9.26 -18.26 11.29
C GLY A 34 7.93 -17.69 10.80
N ASN A 35 6.84 -18.36 11.17
CA ASN A 35 5.49 -18.05 10.71
C ASN A 35 4.62 -17.31 11.75
N LYS A 36 5.26 -16.84 12.82
CA LYS A 36 4.58 -16.26 14.00
C LYS A 36 3.62 -15.11 13.67
N TYR A 37 3.90 -14.35 12.61
CA TYR A 37 3.17 -13.13 12.27
C TYR A 37 2.37 -13.23 10.97
N ASN A 38 2.16 -14.43 10.42
CA ASN A 38 1.49 -14.61 9.10
C ASN A 38 0.09 -13.98 9.02
N GLY A 39 -0.65 -13.93 10.13
CA GLY A 39 -1.97 -13.28 10.19
C GLY A 39 -1.92 -11.76 10.39
N VAL A 40 -0.77 -11.23 10.80
CA VAL A 40 -0.57 -9.82 11.18
C VAL A 40 0.12 -9.04 10.05
N LEU A 41 1.15 -9.63 9.44
CA LEU A 41 1.99 -8.99 8.41
C LEU A 41 1.40 -9.18 7.01
N ARG A 42 0.16 -8.76 6.82
CA ARG A 42 -0.51 -8.73 5.50
C ARG A 42 -0.41 -7.33 4.89
N PRO A 43 -0.41 -7.20 3.56
CA PRO A 43 -0.46 -5.89 2.90
C PRO A 43 -1.55 -5.00 3.49
N LEU A 44 -1.21 -3.74 3.76
CA LEU A 44 -2.03 -2.70 4.39
C LEU A 44 -2.51 -3.00 5.83
N SER A 45 -1.99 -4.03 6.51
CA SER A 45 -2.23 -4.16 7.96
C SER A 45 -1.66 -2.97 8.71
N ILE A 46 -2.45 -2.36 9.58
CA ILE A 46 -2.00 -1.34 10.54
C ILE A 46 -1.60 -2.07 11.82
N ILE A 47 -0.32 -2.00 12.17
CA ILE A 47 0.27 -2.77 13.26
C ILE A 47 0.93 -1.88 14.30
N GLU A 48 0.98 -2.37 15.53
CA GLU A 48 1.96 -1.96 16.52
C GLU A 48 3.09 -2.98 16.54
N PHE A 49 4.34 -2.51 16.62
CA PHE A 49 5.50 -3.39 16.60
C PHE A 49 6.65 -2.90 17.49
N THR A 50 7.52 -3.84 17.86
CA THR A 50 8.83 -3.57 18.45
C THR A 50 9.92 -4.27 17.64
N SER A 51 11.12 -3.70 17.65
CA SER A 51 12.26 -4.25 16.92
C SER A 51 13.52 -4.23 17.79
N ILE A 52 14.42 -5.17 17.52
CA ILE A 52 15.73 -5.26 18.16
C ILE A 52 16.79 -4.95 17.09
N LYS A 53 17.61 -3.91 17.33
CA LYS A 53 18.82 -3.69 16.54
C LYS A 53 19.93 -4.57 17.09
N ARG A 54 20.60 -5.33 16.23
CA ARG A 54 21.83 -6.02 16.62
C ARG A 54 22.95 -4.99 16.75
N ASN A 55 23.52 -4.87 17.96
CA ASN A 55 24.45 -3.81 18.34
C ASN A 55 25.84 -3.84 17.67
N ASN A 56 26.14 -4.79 16.77
CA ASN A 56 27.52 -5.02 16.31
C ASN A 56 27.82 -4.66 14.85
N ALA A 57 26.88 -4.12 14.09
CA ALA A 57 27.18 -3.57 12.76
C ALA A 57 26.15 -2.51 12.35
N PRO A 58 26.57 -1.29 12.01
CA PRO A 58 25.68 -0.20 11.58
C PRO A 58 24.86 -0.53 10.33
N SER A 59 25.30 -1.52 9.55
CA SER A 59 24.68 -1.95 8.28
C SER A 59 23.74 -3.15 8.42
N GLN A 60 23.55 -3.74 9.61
CA GLN A 60 22.66 -4.89 9.77
C GLN A 60 21.22 -4.46 10.01
N MET A 61 20.34 -4.99 9.16
CA MET A 61 18.89 -4.89 9.30
C MET A 61 18.44 -5.38 10.68
N GLY A 62 17.61 -4.59 11.37
CA GLY A 62 17.03 -4.99 12.66
C GLY A 62 16.08 -6.19 12.50
N THR A 63 15.74 -6.83 13.62
CA THR A 63 14.79 -7.93 13.65
C THR A 63 13.50 -7.48 14.32
N LEU A 64 12.36 -7.82 13.73
CA LEU A 64 11.04 -7.62 14.32
C LEU A 64 10.90 -8.56 15.54
N SER A 65 10.69 -8.02 16.72
CA SER A 65 10.58 -8.81 17.95
C SER A 65 9.14 -9.07 18.38
N SER A 66 8.24 -8.11 18.14
CA SER A 66 6.80 -8.31 18.32
C SER A 66 6.02 -7.53 17.26
N ALA A 67 4.85 -8.04 16.91
CA ALA A 67 3.86 -7.34 16.07
C ALA A 67 2.45 -7.79 16.47
N SER A 68 1.53 -6.83 16.53
CA SER A 68 0.10 -7.05 16.74
C SER A 68 -0.71 -6.08 15.90
N LEU A 69 -1.94 -6.45 15.54
CA LEU A 69 -2.83 -5.54 14.82
C LEU A 69 -3.24 -4.38 15.73
N LEU A 70 -3.03 -3.16 15.25
CA LEU A 70 -3.56 -1.94 15.89
C LEU A 70 -4.99 -1.66 15.41
N TYR A 71 -5.32 -2.12 14.22
CA TYR A 71 -6.65 -2.11 13.65
C TYR A 71 -7.02 -3.52 13.17
N THR A 72 -8.15 -4.06 13.62
CA THR A 72 -8.65 -5.37 13.21
C THR A 72 -9.68 -5.19 12.10
N PRO A 73 -9.34 -5.46 10.84
CA PRO A 73 -10.27 -5.30 9.74
C PRO A 73 -11.40 -6.33 9.82
N GLN A 74 -12.60 -5.93 9.44
CA GLN A 74 -13.81 -6.76 9.45
C GLN A 74 -14.03 -7.44 8.09
N ARG A 75 -13.93 -6.68 7.00
CA ARG A 75 -14.27 -7.10 5.64
C ARG A 75 -13.02 -7.27 4.76
N LEU A 76 -12.01 -6.45 4.96
CA LEU A 76 -10.77 -6.45 4.16
C LEU A 76 -10.06 -7.82 4.14
N THR A 77 -10.15 -8.60 5.20
CA THR A 77 -9.53 -9.94 5.27
C THR A 77 -10.41 -11.07 4.73
N ILE A 78 -11.68 -10.81 4.43
CA ILE A 78 -12.67 -11.82 4.04
C ILE A 78 -13.09 -11.63 2.58
N GLU A 79 -13.31 -10.39 2.14
CA GLU A 79 -13.83 -10.08 0.81
C GLU A 79 -12.72 -9.97 -0.23
N VAL A 80 -12.74 -10.85 -1.23
CA VAL A 80 -11.73 -10.91 -2.31
C VAL A 80 -11.54 -9.57 -3.04
N PRO A 81 -12.60 -8.82 -3.43
CA PRO A 81 -12.40 -7.55 -4.09
C PRO A 81 -11.61 -6.54 -3.26
N ARG A 82 -11.83 -6.49 -1.94
CA ARG A 82 -11.08 -5.60 -1.03
C ARG A 82 -9.62 -6.02 -0.91
N GLN A 83 -9.36 -7.32 -0.86
CA GLN A 83 -8.00 -7.86 -0.83
C GLN A 83 -7.23 -7.50 -2.12
N CYS A 84 -7.87 -7.56 -3.27
CA CYS A 84 -7.25 -7.17 -4.55
C CYS A 84 -6.92 -5.67 -4.58
N ILE A 85 -7.83 -4.80 -4.13
CA ILE A 85 -7.53 -3.37 -3.98
C ILE A 85 -6.37 -3.15 -3.00
N ALA A 86 -6.36 -3.85 -1.86
CA ALA A 86 -5.28 -3.72 -0.88
C ALA A 86 -3.92 -4.15 -1.44
N MET A 87 -3.86 -5.24 -2.19
CA MET A 87 -2.64 -5.69 -2.87
C MET A 87 -2.16 -4.65 -3.89
N PHE A 88 -3.06 -4.12 -4.69
CA PHE A 88 -2.76 -3.10 -5.68
C PHE A 88 -2.21 -1.83 -5.02
N ILE A 89 -2.89 -1.29 -4.00
CA ILE A 89 -2.42 -0.13 -3.23
C ILE A 89 -1.04 -0.40 -2.60
N ALA A 90 -0.84 -1.56 -1.99
CA ALA A 90 0.44 -1.92 -1.40
C ALA A 90 1.58 -2.00 -2.43
N GLU A 91 1.32 -2.48 -3.65
CA GLU A 91 2.30 -2.47 -4.73
C GLU A 91 2.63 -1.04 -5.20
N ILE A 92 1.63 -0.16 -5.35
CA ILE A 92 1.84 1.27 -5.63
C ILE A 92 2.74 1.90 -4.57
N LEU A 93 2.42 1.72 -3.29
CA LEU A 93 3.20 2.26 -2.17
C LEU A 93 4.64 1.70 -2.13
N ASN A 94 4.82 0.40 -2.42
CA ASN A 94 6.16 -0.19 -2.52
C ASN A 94 6.99 0.39 -3.66
N ASN A 95 6.36 0.75 -4.77
CA ASN A 95 7.03 1.36 -5.93
C ASN A 95 7.41 2.82 -5.71
N THR A 96 6.66 3.54 -4.90
CA THR A 96 6.79 5.00 -4.74
C THR A 96 7.49 5.41 -3.45
N LEU A 97 7.21 4.73 -2.33
CA LEU A 97 7.84 5.00 -1.03
C LEU A 97 9.19 4.29 -0.90
N ARG A 98 10.21 4.75 -1.62
CA ARG A 98 11.53 4.08 -1.67
C ARG A 98 12.49 4.57 -0.60
N HIS A 99 12.34 5.81 -0.16
CA HIS A 99 13.25 6.45 0.78
C HIS A 99 12.67 6.51 2.20
N PRO A 100 13.53 6.51 3.23
CA PRO A 100 13.10 6.64 4.63
C PRO A 100 12.77 8.11 4.95
N MET A 101 11.77 8.66 4.27
CA MET A 101 11.27 10.01 4.54
C MET A 101 9.99 9.93 5.36
N SER A 102 10.01 10.55 6.53
CA SER A 102 8.81 10.67 7.37
C SER A 102 7.83 11.67 6.77
N ASP A 103 6.58 11.27 6.66
CA ASP A 103 5.46 12.11 6.26
C ASP A 103 4.24 11.69 7.08
N LYS A 104 4.01 12.42 8.17
CA LYS A 104 2.91 12.12 9.09
C LYS A 104 1.54 12.36 8.45
N PRO A 105 1.28 13.45 7.71
CA PRO A 105 0.05 13.62 6.95
C PRO A 105 -0.25 12.45 6.01
N LEU A 106 0.73 12.00 5.24
CA LEU A 106 0.58 10.82 4.37
C LEU A 106 0.26 9.55 5.16
N TYR A 107 0.95 9.31 6.28
CA TYR A 107 0.68 8.14 7.12
C TYR A 107 -0.75 8.14 7.66
N GLU A 108 -1.24 9.28 8.17
CA GLU A 108 -2.60 9.44 8.70
C GLU A 108 -3.65 9.25 7.60
N TRP A 109 -3.41 9.82 6.42
CA TRP A 109 -4.27 9.64 5.25
C TRP A 109 -4.31 8.17 4.80
N LEU A 110 -3.18 7.48 4.73
CA LEU A 110 -3.14 6.05 4.40
C LEU A 110 -3.91 5.20 5.41
N CYS A 111 -3.79 5.50 6.70
CA CYS A 111 -4.60 4.84 7.73
C CYS A 111 -6.11 5.08 7.53
N HIS A 112 -6.50 6.26 7.06
CA HIS A 112 -7.89 6.57 6.72
C HIS A 112 -8.36 5.77 5.51
N VAL A 113 -7.59 5.74 4.42
CA VAL A 113 -7.89 4.96 3.21
C VAL A 113 -8.07 3.46 3.53
N ILE A 114 -7.21 2.90 4.38
CA ILE A 114 -7.33 1.49 4.80
C ILE A 114 -8.66 1.23 5.54
N ARG A 115 -9.09 2.16 6.40
CA ARG A 115 -10.38 2.05 7.09
C ARG A 115 -11.55 2.21 6.13
N LEU A 116 -11.49 3.15 5.20
CA LEU A 116 -12.49 3.28 4.13
C LEU A 116 -12.60 1.99 3.32
N LEU A 117 -11.47 1.43 2.89
CA LEU A 117 -11.45 0.15 2.16
C LEU A 117 -12.09 -1.00 2.94
N ASP A 118 -12.03 -0.97 4.27
CA ASP A 118 -12.64 -2.00 5.11
C ASP A 118 -14.14 -1.75 5.37
N GLN A 119 -14.58 -0.50 5.52
CA GLN A 119 -15.88 -0.15 6.07
C GLN A 119 -16.92 0.29 5.02
N GLU A 120 -16.48 0.95 3.93
CA GLU A 120 -17.40 1.46 2.93
C GLU A 120 -18.13 0.34 2.20
N GLU A 121 -19.42 0.55 1.90
CA GLU A 121 -20.23 -0.40 1.13
C GLU A 121 -19.79 -0.44 -0.33
N ASP A 122 -19.62 0.72 -0.96
CA ASP A 122 -19.19 0.85 -2.35
C ASP A 122 -17.69 1.14 -2.44
N ILE A 123 -16.92 0.15 -2.88
CA ILE A 123 -15.49 0.23 -3.08
C ILE A 123 -15.07 0.25 -4.56
N TYR A 124 -16.04 0.26 -5.48
CA TYR A 124 -15.77 0.08 -6.91
C TYR A 124 -14.80 1.10 -7.51
N ASN A 125 -14.81 2.33 -6.99
CA ASN A 125 -13.95 3.41 -7.47
C ASN A 125 -12.84 3.81 -6.48
N LEU A 126 -12.73 3.14 -5.33
CA LEU A 126 -11.80 3.52 -4.27
C LEU A 126 -10.34 3.51 -4.74
N HIS A 127 -9.96 2.55 -5.57
CA HIS A 127 -8.61 2.45 -6.12
C HIS A 127 -8.28 3.57 -7.10
N LEU A 128 -9.26 4.08 -7.86
CA LEU A 128 -9.08 5.26 -8.72
C LEU A 128 -8.92 6.52 -7.89
N GLN A 129 -9.80 6.71 -6.90
CA GLN A 129 -9.72 7.84 -5.98
C GLN A 129 -8.39 7.85 -5.22
N PHE A 130 -7.95 6.67 -4.75
CA PHE A 130 -6.64 6.52 -4.12
C PHE A 130 -5.51 7.02 -5.01
N LEU A 131 -5.46 6.63 -6.29
CA LEU A 131 -4.41 7.07 -7.21
C LEU A 131 -4.44 8.58 -7.42
N MET A 132 -5.62 9.16 -7.60
CA MET A 132 -5.77 10.60 -7.80
C MET A 132 -5.32 11.41 -6.58
N ASP A 133 -5.76 11.03 -5.39
CA ASP A 133 -5.40 11.72 -4.15
C ASP A 133 -3.92 11.53 -3.81
N TYR A 134 -3.39 10.30 -4.01
CA TYR A 134 -2.01 9.97 -3.72
C TYR A 134 -1.02 10.68 -4.65
N ALA A 135 -1.39 10.96 -5.90
CA ALA A 135 -0.59 11.77 -6.83
C ALA A 135 -0.26 13.15 -6.26
N THR A 136 -1.18 13.74 -5.49
CA THR A 136 -0.95 15.01 -4.79
C THR A 136 0.15 14.92 -3.73
N PHE A 137 0.16 13.83 -2.93
CA PHE A 137 1.23 13.59 -1.94
C PHE A 137 2.60 13.36 -2.60
N LEU A 138 2.62 12.79 -3.81
CA LEU A 138 3.85 12.56 -4.57
C LEU A 138 4.35 13.81 -5.32
N GLY A 139 3.58 14.91 -5.32
CA GLY A 139 3.93 16.14 -6.04
C GLY A 139 3.74 16.04 -7.56
N ILE A 140 3.04 15.01 -8.04
CA ILE A 140 2.64 14.82 -9.44
C ILE A 140 1.14 15.06 -9.61
N GLY A 141 0.57 16.03 -8.86
CA GLY A 141 -0.87 16.28 -8.84
C GLY A 141 -1.48 16.37 -10.25
N ILE A 142 -2.67 15.80 -10.40
CA ILE A 142 -3.37 15.70 -11.67
C ILE A 142 -4.19 16.96 -11.87
N ASP A 143 -4.04 17.63 -13.02
CA ASP A 143 -4.79 18.84 -13.38
C ASP A 143 -6.15 18.44 -13.98
N ASP A 144 -7.24 19.02 -13.47
CA ASP A 144 -8.60 18.79 -13.95
C ASP A 144 -8.84 19.37 -15.36
N THR A 145 -8.06 20.37 -15.76
CA THR A 145 -8.14 20.94 -17.12
C THR A 145 -7.52 20.01 -18.19
N GLU A 146 -6.50 19.25 -17.81
CA GLU A 146 -5.85 18.29 -18.72
C GLU A 146 -6.61 16.94 -18.76
N HIS A 147 -7.15 16.53 -17.61
CA HIS A 147 -7.83 15.25 -17.44
C HIS A 147 -9.25 15.37 -16.85
N PRO A 148 -10.16 16.19 -17.42
CA PRO A 148 -11.46 16.48 -16.81
C PRO A 148 -12.32 15.22 -16.57
N LYS A 149 -12.17 14.20 -17.38
CA LYS A 149 -12.91 12.93 -17.21
C LYS A 149 -12.51 12.15 -15.96
N TRP A 150 -11.29 12.35 -15.44
CA TRP A 150 -10.82 11.60 -14.27
C TRP A 150 -11.50 12.08 -12.97
N PHE A 151 -12.00 13.31 -12.94
CA PHE A 151 -12.69 13.91 -11.79
C PHE A 151 -14.20 13.61 -11.72
N SER A 152 -14.73 12.86 -12.70
CA SER A 152 -16.11 12.37 -12.68
C SER A 152 -16.16 10.88 -12.36
N ALA A 153 -17.27 10.39 -11.80
CA ALA A 153 -17.43 8.95 -11.61
C ALA A 153 -17.47 8.23 -12.99
N PRO A 154 -16.78 7.07 -13.15
CA PRO A 154 -16.87 6.29 -14.38
C PRO A 154 -18.32 5.84 -14.62
N ALA A 155 -18.81 5.99 -15.86
CA ALA A 155 -20.18 5.66 -16.23
C ALA A 155 -20.43 4.13 -16.23
N ASN A 156 -19.37 3.34 -16.46
CA ASN A 156 -19.45 1.90 -16.54
C ASN A 156 -18.10 1.27 -16.23
N ARG A 157 -18.08 -0.07 -16.20
CA ARG A 157 -16.89 -0.89 -15.95
C ARG A 157 -15.76 -0.65 -16.95
N GLN A 158 -16.06 -0.59 -18.24
CA GLN A 158 -15.04 -0.40 -19.28
C GLN A 158 -14.31 0.93 -19.10
N GLU A 159 -15.05 1.99 -18.81
CA GLU A 159 -14.46 3.30 -18.53
C GLU A 159 -13.61 3.27 -17.25
N ARG A 160 -14.04 2.56 -16.20
CA ARG A 160 -13.26 2.37 -14.97
C ARG A 160 -11.94 1.66 -15.24
N GLN A 161 -11.95 0.57 -16.01
CA GLN A 161 -10.75 -0.18 -16.37
C GLN A 161 -9.79 0.64 -17.23
N GLN A 162 -10.32 1.38 -18.20
CA GLN A 162 -9.52 2.27 -19.05
C GLN A 162 -8.84 3.35 -18.17
N ARG A 163 -9.60 4.01 -17.31
CA ARG A 163 -9.08 5.05 -16.40
C ARG A 163 -8.01 4.50 -15.47
N LEU A 164 -8.18 3.29 -14.95
CA LEU A 164 -7.18 2.65 -14.11
C LEU A 164 -5.85 2.45 -14.85
N ARG A 165 -5.89 2.01 -16.11
CA ARG A 165 -4.69 1.87 -16.94
C ARG A 165 -4.06 3.23 -17.26
N GLU A 166 -4.86 4.23 -17.60
CA GLU A 166 -4.40 5.60 -17.86
C GLU A 166 -3.70 6.20 -16.63
N LEU A 167 -4.28 6.05 -15.44
CA LEU A 167 -3.66 6.51 -14.18
C LEU A 167 -2.34 5.77 -13.89
N CYS A 168 -2.27 4.45 -14.11
CA CYS A 168 -1.02 3.72 -13.95
C CYS A 168 0.07 4.18 -14.94
N SER A 169 -0.30 4.48 -16.19
CA SER A 169 0.62 5.04 -17.19
C SER A 169 1.08 6.45 -16.79
N TYR A 170 0.18 7.27 -16.28
CA TYR A 170 0.52 8.60 -15.75
C TYR A 170 1.59 8.52 -14.65
N TYR A 171 1.46 7.57 -13.72
CA TYR A 171 2.48 7.33 -12.70
C TYR A 171 3.82 6.88 -13.31
N GLU A 172 3.80 6.02 -14.34
CA GLU A 172 5.01 5.54 -15.02
C GLU A 172 5.73 6.68 -15.76
N GLU A 173 5.00 7.64 -16.32
CA GLU A 173 5.56 8.81 -17.01
C GLU A 173 6.16 9.85 -16.05
N HIS A 174 5.64 9.97 -14.82
CA HIS A 174 6.02 11.03 -13.88
C HIS A 174 6.92 10.58 -12.72
N ILE A 175 7.07 9.27 -12.51
CA ILE A 175 7.88 8.73 -11.41
C ILE A 175 8.99 7.84 -11.97
N GLU A 176 10.24 8.26 -11.73
CA GLU A 176 11.41 7.50 -12.13
C GLU A 176 11.38 6.06 -11.57
N ASP A 177 11.69 5.08 -12.41
CA ASP A 177 11.68 3.65 -12.07
C ASP A 177 10.31 3.11 -11.55
N PHE A 178 9.22 3.80 -11.70
CA PHE A 178 7.92 3.24 -11.39
C PHE A 178 7.67 1.99 -12.25
N ARG A 179 7.00 1.01 -11.67
CA ARG A 179 6.60 -0.21 -12.37
C ARG A 179 5.11 -0.41 -12.22
N ILE A 180 4.43 -0.65 -13.31
CA ILE A 180 3.02 -0.99 -13.29
C ILE A 180 2.81 -2.19 -12.35
N PRO A 181 1.87 -2.10 -11.38
CA PRO A 181 1.61 -3.17 -10.43
C PRO A 181 1.22 -4.48 -11.12
N LYS A 182 1.77 -5.60 -10.66
CA LYS A 182 1.40 -6.93 -11.18
C LYS A 182 -0.03 -7.30 -10.85
N SER A 183 -0.56 -6.76 -9.76
CA SER A 183 -1.95 -6.94 -9.34
C SER A 183 -2.96 -6.16 -10.19
N LEU A 184 -2.52 -5.30 -11.12
CA LEU A 184 -3.42 -4.53 -11.98
C LEU A 184 -4.40 -5.42 -12.76
N GLU A 185 -3.90 -6.44 -13.45
CA GLU A 185 -4.75 -7.32 -14.24
C GLU A 185 -5.69 -8.16 -13.37
N VAL A 186 -5.22 -8.61 -12.20
CA VAL A 186 -6.06 -9.32 -11.21
C VAL A 186 -7.17 -8.40 -10.70
N LEU A 187 -6.86 -7.13 -10.44
CA LEU A 187 -7.84 -6.15 -9.99
C LEU A 187 -8.90 -5.90 -11.07
N ILE A 188 -8.47 -5.80 -12.33
CA ILE A 188 -9.37 -5.66 -13.48
C ILE A 188 -10.32 -6.87 -13.58
N GLU A 189 -9.81 -8.09 -13.47
CA GLU A 189 -10.61 -9.33 -13.54
C GLU A 189 -11.62 -9.44 -12.40
N VAL A 190 -11.24 -9.09 -11.18
CA VAL A 190 -12.11 -9.22 -9.99
C VAL A 190 -13.29 -8.25 -10.02
N PHE A 191 -13.14 -7.10 -10.68
CA PHE A 191 -14.23 -6.15 -10.89
C PHE A 191 -14.94 -6.35 -12.25
N ASP A 192 -14.78 -7.54 -12.82
CA ASP A 192 -15.45 -8.02 -14.04
C ASP A 192 -16.93 -8.42 -13.87
#